data_e6d8b64ff156644f9fec9c534925b836
#
_entry.id   e6d8b64ff156644f9fec9c534925b836
#
_cell.length_a   1.000
_cell.length_b   1.000
_cell.length_c   1.000
_cell.angle_alpha   90.00
_cell.angle_beta   90.00
_cell.angle_gamma   90.00
#
_symmetry.space_group_name_H-M   'P 1'
#
loop_
_entity.id
_entity.type
_entity.pdbx_description
1 polymer ?
#
loop_
_entity_poly.entity_id
_entity_poly.type
_entity_poly.pdbx_seq_one_letter_code
_entity_poly.pdbx_strand_id
1 'polypeptide(L)'
;EFSESTDPYNWGYATVYFFAPESSYALAPEKGSAYYELKQLVDDLHGQGFAVILDMVYNHIGGPNIFALIDKKAYFRLNPDLSFSNHSACGNDVRTEAPMMRKLILDNIAYFMEEFHVDGFRLDLAELIDMETMLAIRDVARSINPKAILISEPWSPGRGENKYQLRGTGWSAWNNDFRYAVKDFVRGWGNREWLRDGIFGSVNTWAANPLQPVNYLESHDDMAFADELSDHPQKDGRMPTDREAAINRLAATVLFTSLGKTMIYEGQEFLRSKWGIMNTYNRGDAVNAVRWTDCSQPLRRQALDYYTGLIHLRTSPEGASFRVAQRPPQSYYRWLLPSNPKVIGYLVNAPSLHAGNGFAVLLNADDSEQRLPVALRGPSAWRMIGNGHEINLAGVAPVGAPAGQAPPVWAPEWQGDIVIPPLSSVILMNGF
;
A
#
# COMPACT_ATOMS: atom_id res chain seq x y z
N GLU A 1 3.74 21.68 15.43
CA GLU A 1 4.65 21.20 14.39
C GLU A 1 5.31 22.35 13.66
N PHE A 2 6.59 22.21 13.26
CA PHE A 2 7.30 23.23 12.50
C PHE A 2 7.27 22.88 11.02
N SER A 3 7.00 23.87 10.17
CA SER A 3 7.06 23.70 8.73
C SER A 3 8.48 23.31 8.28
N GLU A 4 8.60 22.29 7.48
CA GLU A 4 9.87 21.83 6.87
C GLU A 4 10.26 22.67 5.64
N SER A 5 9.40 23.60 5.23
CA SER A 5 9.63 24.48 4.10
C SER A 5 9.27 25.94 4.45
N THR A 6 9.62 26.88 3.60
CA THR A 6 9.17 28.28 3.70
C THR A 6 7.70 28.47 3.30
N ASP A 7 7.11 27.44 2.72
CA ASP A 7 5.70 27.29 2.41
C ASP A 7 4.97 26.71 3.63
N PRO A 8 3.72 27.06 3.94
CA PRO A 8 2.94 26.45 5.02
C PRO A 8 2.69 24.94 4.83
N TYR A 9 2.95 24.39 3.65
CA TYR A 9 2.85 22.96 3.39
C TYR A 9 3.95 22.15 4.11
N ASN A 10 3.55 21.07 4.76
CA ASN A 10 4.45 20.07 5.33
C ASN A 10 3.77 18.67 5.31
N TRP A 11 4.58 17.61 5.42
CA TRP A 11 4.05 16.23 5.47
C TRP A 11 3.66 15.78 6.89
N GLY A 12 3.94 16.56 7.91
CA GLY A 12 3.64 16.21 9.29
C GLY A 12 4.74 15.44 10.02
N TYR A 13 5.91 15.20 9.42
CA TYR A 13 6.96 14.38 10.04
C TYR A 13 7.94 15.15 10.94
N ALA A 14 7.72 16.43 11.18
CA ALA A 14 8.51 17.24 12.14
C ALA A 14 7.74 17.48 13.44
N THR A 15 7.22 16.41 14.06
CA THR A 15 6.38 16.44 15.24
C THR A 15 7.12 17.01 16.45
N VAL A 16 6.60 18.06 17.08
CA VAL A 16 7.17 18.68 18.28
C VAL A 16 6.59 18.09 19.56
N TYR A 17 5.28 17.77 19.53
CA TYR A 17 4.57 17.23 20.68
C TYR A 17 3.52 16.19 20.26
N PHE A 18 3.61 15.00 20.81
CA PHE A 18 2.84 13.83 20.33
C PHE A 18 1.33 13.90 20.60
N PHE A 19 0.87 14.69 21.58
CA PHE A 19 -0.54 14.71 22.02
C PHE A 19 -1.38 15.80 21.38
N ALA A 20 -0.77 16.71 20.62
CA ALA A 20 -1.46 17.86 20.05
C ALA A 20 -1.71 17.65 18.55
N PRO A 21 -2.98 17.69 18.07
CA PRO A 21 -3.26 17.85 16.66
C PRO A 21 -2.66 19.13 16.10
N GLU A 22 -2.27 19.10 14.81
CA GLU A 22 -1.72 20.28 14.13
C GLU A 22 -2.77 21.39 13.98
N SER A 23 -2.51 22.50 14.65
CA SER A 23 -3.46 23.60 14.75
C SER A 23 -3.62 24.41 13.45
N SER A 24 -2.64 24.37 12.54
CA SER A 24 -2.72 25.09 11.26
C SER A 24 -3.83 24.58 10.33
N TYR A 25 -4.30 23.35 10.53
CA TYR A 25 -5.42 22.79 9.80
C TYR A 25 -6.80 23.13 10.41
N ALA A 26 -6.81 23.76 11.60
CA ALA A 26 -8.04 24.05 12.30
C ALA A 26 -8.71 25.35 11.82
N LEU A 27 -10.04 25.42 11.87
CA LEU A 27 -10.81 26.60 11.49
C LEU A 27 -10.66 27.76 12.49
N ALA A 28 -10.42 27.44 13.77
CA ALA A 28 -10.24 28.44 14.84
C ALA A 28 -9.11 27.98 15.80
N PRO A 29 -7.84 27.98 15.34
CA PRO A 29 -6.71 27.44 16.09
C PRO A 29 -6.51 28.14 17.44
N GLU A 30 -6.79 29.45 17.52
CA GLU A 30 -6.70 30.26 18.75
C GLU A 30 -7.71 29.85 19.83
N LYS A 31 -8.74 29.04 19.46
CA LYS A 31 -9.75 28.49 20.39
C LYS A 31 -9.50 27.01 20.69
N GLY A 32 -8.40 26.41 20.18
CA GLY A 32 -8.09 25.02 20.35
C GLY A 32 -9.04 24.10 19.58
N SER A 33 -9.65 24.56 18.47
CA SER A 33 -10.65 23.79 17.74
C SER A 33 -10.09 22.55 17.06
N ALA A 34 -8.79 22.46 16.78
CA ALA A 34 -8.12 21.31 16.19
C ALA A 34 -8.48 19.98 16.89
N TYR A 35 -8.58 20.00 18.21
CA TYR A 35 -8.94 18.84 19.01
C TYR A 35 -10.34 18.30 18.67
N TYR A 36 -11.33 19.20 18.62
CA TYR A 36 -12.71 18.81 18.32
C TYR A 36 -12.92 18.48 16.85
N GLU A 37 -12.24 19.20 15.96
CA GLU A 37 -12.33 18.98 14.51
C GLU A 37 -11.73 17.63 14.12
N LEU A 38 -10.62 17.21 14.73
CA LEU A 38 -10.07 15.87 14.49
C LEU A 38 -11.01 14.77 14.99
N LYS A 39 -11.64 14.95 16.17
CA LYS A 39 -12.66 14.00 16.67
C LYS A 39 -13.85 13.91 15.69
N GLN A 40 -14.33 15.05 15.19
CA GLN A 40 -15.41 15.08 14.22
C GLN A 40 -15.02 14.37 12.91
N LEU A 41 -13.80 14.60 12.41
CA LEU A 41 -13.31 13.92 11.21
C LEU A 41 -13.30 12.40 11.38
N VAL A 42 -12.84 11.91 12.53
CA VAL A 42 -12.83 10.45 12.81
C VAL A 42 -14.26 9.90 12.86
N ASP A 43 -15.18 10.61 13.52
CA ASP A 43 -16.59 10.21 13.63
C ASP A 43 -17.27 10.18 12.25
N ASP A 44 -17.05 11.20 11.42
CA ASP A 44 -17.60 11.29 10.06
C ASP A 44 -17.07 10.15 9.17
N LEU A 45 -15.80 9.80 9.27
CA LEU A 45 -15.20 8.69 8.53
C LEU A 45 -15.74 7.34 9.00
N HIS A 46 -15.92 7.14 10.30
CA HIS A 46 -16.56 5.96 10.86
C HIS A 46 -18.02 5.84 10.38
N GLY A 47 -18.75 6.95 10.34
CA GLY A 47 -20.12 7.00 9.80
C GLY A 47 -20.23 6.55 8.33
N GLN A 48 -19.14 6.66 7.57
CA GLN A 48 -19.03 6.16 6.20
C GLN A 48 -18.42 4.75 6.09
N GLY A 49 -18.05 4.12 7.23
CA GLY A 49 -17.50 2.77 7.29
C GLY A 49 -15.99 2.68 7.07
N PHE A 50 -15.26 3.80 7.19
CA PHE A 50 -13.80 3.83 7.13
C PHE A 50 -13.20 3.64 8.53
N ALA A 51 -12.12 2.87 8.62
CA ALA A 51 -11.24 2.87 9.78
C ALA A 51 -10.19 3.99 9.64
N VAL A 52 -9.81 4.60 10.75
CA VAL A 52 -8.84 5.70 10.79
C VAL A 52 -7.55 5.23 11.43
N ILE A 53 -6.43 5.34 10.71
CA ILE A 53 -5.09 5.00 11.18
C ILE A 53 -4.26 6.28 11.22
N LEU A 54 -3.67 6.60 12.38
CA LEU A 54 -2.75 7.73 12.49
C LEU A 54 -1.33 7.31 12.11
N ASP A 55 -0.66 8.17 11.35
CA ASP A 55 0.76 8.06 11.06
C ASP A 55 1.56 8.79 12.16
N MET A 56 2.39 8.04 12.91
CA MET A 56 3.03 8.54 14.13
C MET A 56 4.55 8.49 14.02
N VAL A 57 5.17 9.60 14.38
CA VAL A 57 6.63 9.78 14.35
C VAL A 57 7.18 9.69 15.77
N TYR A 58 7.66 8.50 16.17
CA TYR A 58 8.29 8.30 17.48
C TYR A 58 9.81 8.10 17.40
N ASN A 59 10.36 8.14 16.20
CA ASN A 59 11.80 7.92 15.95
C ASN A 59 12.64 9.19 16.13
N HIS A 60 12.07 10.37 15.89
CA HIS A 60 12.71 11.68 16.10
C HIS A 60 11.68 12.73 16.54
N ILE A 61 12.14 13.94 16.84
CA ILE A 61 11.30 15.08 17.23
C ILE A 61 11.75 16.31 16.46
N GLY A 62 10.76 17.09 15.99
CA GLY A 62 10.99 18.41 15.39
C GLY A 62 11.52 19.41 16.41
N GLY A 63 12.12 20.50 15.93
CA GLY A 63 12.59 21.58 16.81
C GLY A 63 11.44 22.51 17.26
N PRO A 64 11.53 23.11 18.48
CA PRO A 64 12.55 22.90 19.49
C PRO A 64 12.40 21.56 20.21
N ASN A 65 13.53 20.93 20.58
CA ASN A 65 13.54 19.65 21.29
C ASN A 65 13.07 19.82 22.75
N ILE A 66 11.78 19.97 22.99
CA ILE A 66 11.22 20.29 24.30
C ILE A 66 11.56 19.29 25.38
N PHE A 67 11.62 17.99 25.04
CA PHE A 67 11.99 16.93 26.00
C PHE A 67 13.47 17.00 26.41
N ALA A 68 14.34 17.54 25.55
CA ALA A 68 15.75 17.76 25.90
C ALA A 68 15.95 18.86 26.98
N LEU A 69 14.98 19.77 27.11
CA LEU A 69 14.96 20.80 28.17
C LEU A 69 14.59 20.19 29.54
N ILE A 70 13.94 19.03 29.55
CA ILE A 70 13.58 18.30 30.78
C ILE A 70 14.73 17.39 31.18
N ASP A 71 15.05 16.42 30.34
CA ASP A 71 16.20 15.51 30.52
C ASP A 71 16.62 14.90 29.17
N LYS A 72 17.68 15.44 28.60
CA LYS A 72 18.20 15.02 27.29
C LYS A 72 18.51 13.51 27.24
N LYS A 73 19.08 12.94 28.31
CA LYS A 73 19.48 11.53 28.35
C LYS A 73 18.30 10.57 28.52
N ALA A 74 17.22 11.02 29.16
CA ALA A 74 16.03 10.21 29.37
C ALA A 74 15.20 10.06 28.09
N TYR A 75 15.30 10.99 27.15
CA TYR A 75 14.43 11.02 25.98
C TYR A 75 15.14 10.80 24.65
N PHE A 76 16.46 11.04 24.57
CA PHE A 76 17.21 10.97 23.32
C PHE A 76 18.40 10.02 23.40
N ARG A 77 18.69 9.38 22.27
CA ARG A 77 19.96 8.68 22.06
C ARG A 77 21.07 9.70 21.81
N LEU A 78 22.17 9.55 22.53
CA LEU A 78 23.29 10.48 22.47
C LEU A 78 24.57 9.79 22.05
N ASN A 79 25.39 10.51 21.32
CA ASN A 79 26.78 10.17 21.05
C ASN A 79 27.65 10.32 22.32
N PRO A 80 28.88 9.80 22.35
CA PRO A 80 29.77 9.93 23.50
C PRO A 80 30.06 11.39 23.92
N ASP A 81 30.04 12.33 22.99
CA ASP A 81 30.22 13.77 23.22
C ASP A 81 28.93 14.49 23.67
N LEU A 82 27.88 13.75 23.95
CA LEU A 82 26.54 14.24 24.31
C LEU A 82 25.80 15.01 23.20
N SER A 83 26.26 14.98 21.96
CA SER A 83 25.46 15.39 20.82
C SER A 83 24.34 14.38 20.56
N PHE A 84 23.30 14.78 19.83
CA PHE A 84 22.24 13.86 19.45
C PHE A 84 22.74 12.81 18.45
N SER A 85 22.37 11.54 18.65
CA SER A 85 22.43 10.53 17.60
C SER A 85 21.47 10.92 16.46
N ASN A 86 21.81 10.56 15.22
CA ASN A 86 21.04 10.99 14.03
C ASN A 86 20.94 9.87 12.99
N HIS A 87 20.47 8.69 13.37
CA HIS A 87 20.17 7.59 12.44
C HIS A 87 18.85 7.81 11.69
N SER A 88 17.96 8.67 12.23
CA SER A 88 16.75 9.11 11.54
C SER A 88 17.03 10.02 10.34
N ALA A 89 18.24 10.60 10.25
CA ALA A 89 18.60 11.68 9.34
C ALA A 89 17.80 13.00 9.56
N CYS A 90 17.07 13.10 10.68
CA CYS A 90 16.22 14.26 11.03
C CYS A 90 16.80 15.11 12.18
N GLY A 91 18.06 14.89 12.55
CA GLY A 91 18.77 15.72 13.53
C GLY A 91 18.82 15.17 14.96
N ASN A 92 18.00 14.20 15.29
CA ASN A 92 18.02 13.51 16.58
C ASN A 92 17.35 12.15 16.49
N ASP A 93 17.69 11.24 17.42
CA ASP A 93 17.00 9.96 17.58
C ASP A 93 16.37 9.91 18.98
N VAL A 94 15.08 9.59 19.02
CA VAL A 94 14.36 9.34 20.27
C VAL A 94 14.82 8.01 20.88
N ARG A 95 15.01 8.01 22.22
CA ARG A 95 15.40 6.82 22.99
C ARG A 95 14.19 6.04 23.44
N THR A 96 13.57 5.29 22.53
CA THR A 96 12.31 4.55 22.78
C THR A 96 12.47 3.48 23.85
N GLU A 97 13.66 2.90 24.01
CA GLU A 97 14.01 1.94 25.05
C GLU A 97 14.08 2.56 26.46
N ALA A 98 14.12 3.89 26.60
CA ALA A 98 14.11 4.54 27.91
C ALA A 98 12.73 4.48 28.57
N PRO A 99 12.63 4.14 29.88
CA PRO A 99 11.35 3.94 30.54
C PRO A 99 10.38 5.11 30.43
N MET A 100 10.89 6.36 30.57
CA MET A 100 10.06 7.57 30.50
C MET A 100 9.54 7.84 29.09
N MET A 101 10.40 7.64 28.06
CA MET A 101 9.96 7.81 26.67
C MET A 101 8.99 6.71 26.26
N ARG A 102 9.25 5.45 26.62
CA ARG A 102 8.30 4.36 26.39
C ARG A 102 6.96 4.64 27.04
N LYS A 103 6.97 5.07 28.30
CA LYS A 103 5.69 5.46 28.97
C LYS A 103 4.96 6.55 28.19
N LEU A 104 5.66 7.60 27.78
CA LEU A 104 5.08 8.70 27.00
C LEU A 104 4.45 8.22 25.69
N ILE A 105 5.11 7.30 24.98
CA ILE A 105 4.59 6.68 23.75
C ILE A 105 3.34 5.87 24.06
N LEU A 106 3.36 5.01 25.08
CA LEU A 106 2.21 4.18 25.43
C LEU A 106 1.01 4.99 25.89
N ASP A 107 1.23 6.06 26.69
CA ASP A 107 0.17 6.98 27.08
C ASP A 107 -0.43 7.70 25.86
N ASN A 108 0.40 8.02 24.87
CA ASN A 108 -0.04 8.66 23.63
C ASN A 108 -0.89 7.71 22.75
N ILE A 109 -0.49 6.46 22.61
CA ILE A 109 -1.27 5.42 21.92
C ILE A 109 -2.64 5.26 22.58
N ALA A 110 -2.69 5.12 23.92
CA ALA A 110 -3.94 5.01 24.66
C ALA A 110 -4.81 6.26 24.45
N TYR A 111 -4.22 7.44 24.56
CA TYR A 111 -4.91 8.71 24.40
C TYR A 111 -5.63 8.86 23.05
N PHE A 112 -4.98 8.57 21.94
CA PHE A 112 -5.62 8.68 20.63
C PHE A 112 -6.69 7.61 20.41
N MET A 113 -6.51 6.41 20.95
CA MET A 113 -7.53 5.36 20.85
C MET A 113 -8.74 5.62 21.73
N GLU A 114 -8.55 6.12 22.95
CA GLU A 114 -9.64 6.35 23.92
C GLU A 114 -10.38 7.66 23.67
N GLU A 115 -9.64 8.73 23.30
CA GLU A 115 -10.21 10.06 23.15
C GLU A 115 -10.65 10.39 21.73
N PHE A 116 -9.97 9.87 20.71
CA PHE A 116 -10.27 10.12 19.30
C PHE A 116 -10.84 8.90 18.58
N HIS A 117 -10.88 7.74 19.24
CA HIS A 117 -11.38 6.49 18.70
C HIS A 117 -10.68 6.02 17.42
N VAL A 118 -9.41 6.36 17.22
CA VAL A 118 -8.66 5.87 16.07
C VAL A 118 -8.50 4.34 16.10
N ASP A 119 -8.48 3.70 14.93
CA ASP A 119 -8.49 2.24 14.81
C ASP A 119 -7.08 1.64 14.78
N GLY A 120 -6.05 2.47 14.74
CA GLY A 120 -4.68 1.99 14.71
C GLY A 120 -3.65 3.04 14.34
N PHE A 121 -2.44 2.55 14.07
CA PHE A 121 -1.28 3.41 13.84
C PHE A 121 -0.37 2.84 12.76
N ARG A 122 0.23 3.74 11.97
CA ARG A 122 1.44 3.47 11.20
C ARG A 122 2.60 4.14 11.94
N LEU A 123 3.71 3.45 12.14
CA LEU A 123 4.90 4.03 12.75
C LEU A 123 5.97 4.30 11.70
N ASP A 124 6.36 5.56 11.64
CA ASP A 124 7.44 6.06 10.80
C ASP A 124 8.80 5.52 11.25
N LEU A 125 9.70 5.18 10.30
CA LEU A 125 11.06 4.67 10.54
C LEU A 125 11.12 3.69 11.72
N ALA A 126 10.23 2.71 11.78
CA ALA A 126 10.03 1.85 12.95
C ALA A 126 11.22 0.91 13.24
N GLU A 127 12.23 0.84 12.38
CA GLU A 127 13.51 0.18 12.69
C GLU A 127 14.25 0.90 13.85
N LEU A 128 14.00 2.20 14.03
CA LEU A 128 14.57 2.98 15.14
C LEU A 128 13.81 2.80 16.46
N ILE A 129 12.65 2.15 16.45
CA ILE A 129 11.86 1.86 17.65
C ILE A 129 12.24 0.46 18.14
N ASP A 130 12.65 0.35 19.39
CA ASP A 130 13.05 -0.94 19.95
C ASP A 130 11.87 -1.93 20.03
N MET A 131 12.16 -3.23 19.87
CA MET A 131 11.14 -4.27 19.78
C MET A 131 10.28 -4.40 21.05
N GLU A 132 10.83 -4.10 22.23
CA GLU A 132 10.05 -4.14 23.47
C GLU A 132 8.98 -3.04 23.46
N THR A 133 9.33 -1.84 23.01
CA THR A 133 8.37 -0.74 22.82
C THR A 133 7.35 -1.07 21.71
N MET A 134 7.75 -1.65 20.58
CA MET A 134 6.83 -2.10 19.54
C MET A 134 5.81 -3.12 20.08
N LEU A 135 6.25 -4.09 20.87
CA LEU A 135 5.35 -5.09 21.47
C LEU A 135 4.44 -4.46 22.53
N ALA A 136 4.95 -3.53 23.34
CA ALA A 136 4.15 -2.82 24.34
C ALA A 136 3.06 -1.94 23.69
N ILE A 137 3.37 -1.25 22.59
CA ILE A 137 2.38 -0.50 21.80
C ILE A 137 1.26 -1.44 21.33
N ARG A 138 1.61 -2.61 20.77
CA ARG A 138 0.64 -3.61 20.34
C ARG A 138 -0.28 -4.02 21.50
N ASP A 139 0.30 -4.28 22.66
CA ASP A 139 -0.45 -4.80 23.80
C ASP A 139 -1.41 -3.73 24.36
N VAL A 140 -0.98 -2.47 24.46
CA VAL A 140 -1.84 -1.33 24.83
C VAL A 140 -2.96 -1.16 23.78
N ALA A 141 -2.62 -1.05 22.50
CA ALA A 141 -3.60 -0.85 21.45
C ALA A 141 -4.67 -1.97 21.44
N ARG A 142 -4.26 -3.22 21.57
CA ARG A 142 -5.17 -4.37 21.58
C ARG A 142 -5.94 -4.56 22.86
N SER A 143 -5.49 -4.02 23.96
CA SER A 143 -6.28 -3.98 25.20
C SER A 143 -7.49 -3.05 25.07
N ILE A 144 -7.36 -1.98 24.27
CA ILE A 144 -8.44 -1.02 23.99
C ILE A 144 -9.32 -1.52 22.83
N ASN A 145 -8.69 -1.89 21.70
CA ASN A 145 -9.38 -2.46 20.54
C ASN A 145 -8.66 -3.75 20.08
N PRO A 146 -9.21 -4.95 20.32
CA PRO A 146 -8.59 -6.21 19.88
C PRO A 146 -8.34 -6.32 18.37
N LYS A 147 -9.00 -5.47 17.56
CA LYS A 147 -8.83 -5.38 16.10
C LYS A 147 -7.90 -4.26 15.67
N ALA A 148 -7.20 -3.60 16.59
CA ALA A 148 -6.29 -2.49 16.29
C ALA A 148 -5.36 -2.82 15.12
N ILE A 149 -5.27 -1.91 14.17
CA ILE A 149 -4.45 -2.03 12.95
C ILE A 149 -3.11 -1.38 13.25
N LEU A 150 -2.05 -2.18 13.19
CA LEU A 150 -0.69 -1.72 13.48
C LEU A 150 0.21 -1.97 12.26
N ILE A 151 0.79 -0.91 11.75
CA ILE A 151 1.61 -0.91 10.55
C ILE A 151 2.98 -0.31 10.87
N SER A 152 4.03 -0.97 10.45
CA SER A 152 5.41 -0.52 10.56
C SER A 152 5.93 -0.10 9.20
N GLU A 153 6.57 1.04 9.13
CA GLU A 153 7.59 1.28 8.14
C GLU A 153 8.88 0.63 8.63
N PRO A 154 9.30 -0.52 8.03
CA PRO A 154 10.24 -1.42 8.71
C PRO A 154 11.72 -1.10 8.47
N TRP A 155 12.06 0.11 8.08
CA TRP A 155 13.44 0.55 7.81
C TRP A 155 13.78 1.88 8.45
N SER A 156 15.05 2.26 8.35
CA SER A 156 15.57 3.59 8.64
C SER A 156 16.82 3.87 7.81
N PRO A 157 17.18 5.14 7.59
CA PRO A 157 18.41 5.50 6.90
C PRO A 157 19.65 4.85 7.55
N GLY A 158 20.41 4.06 6.80
CA GLY A 158 21.70 3.51 7.24
C GLY A 158 21.66 2.34 8.21
N ARG A 159 20.48 1.83 8.63
CA ARG A 159 20.40 0.69 9.58
C ARG A 159 19.76 -0.58 8.99
N GLY A 160 19.10 -0.50 7.85
CA GLY A 160 18.47 -1.65 7.22
C GLY A 160 17.00 -1.83 7.61
N GLU A 161 16.53 -3.08 7.61
CA GLU A 161 15.12 -3.42 7.81
C GLU A 161 14.91 -4.37 9.00
N ASN A 162 13.83 -4.16 9.76
CA ASN A 162 13.46 -5.02 10.89
C ASN A 162 12.24 -5.93 10.62
N LYS A 163 11.70 -5.97 9.40
CA LYS A 163 10.47 -6.73 9.07
C LYS A 163 10.52 -8.20 9.48
N TYR A 164 11.70 -8.84 9.43
CA TYR A 164 11.87 -10.23 9.87
C TYR A 164 11.63 -10.41 11.38
N GLN A 165 11.95 -9.41 12.19
CA GLN A 165 11.70 -9.42 13.64
C GLN A 165 10.21 -9.25 13.95
N LEU A 166 9.44 -8.69 13.03
CA LEU A 166 7.98 -8.51 13.18
C LEU A 166 7.18 -9.79 12.88
N ARG A 167 7.83 -10.84 12.36
CA ARG A 167 7.16 -12.10 12.02
C ARG A 167 6.36 -12.67 13.20
N GLY A 168 5.05 -12.81 13.03
CA GLY A 168 4.16 -13.38 14.04
C GLY A 168 3.85 -12.47 15.25
N THR A 169 4.35 -11.25 15.29
CA THR A 169 4.12 -10.30 16.39
C THR A 169 2.72 -9.67 16.35
N GLY A 170 2.06 -9.72 15.20
CA GLY A 170 0.79 -9.04 14.97
C GLY A 170 0.93 -7.64 14.38
N TRP A 171 2.15 -7.13 14.22
CA TRP A 171 2.44 -5.98 13.39
C TRP A 171 2.40 -6.34 11.91
N SER A 172 1.87 -5.44 11.10
CA SER A 172 2.04 -5.44 9.65
C SER A 172 3.25 -4.59 9.29
N ALA A 173 3.83 -4.81 8.12
CA ALA A 173 4.94 -3.99 7.63
C ALA A 173 4.77 -3.66 6.14
N TRP A 174 5.20 -2.48 5.75
CA TRP A 174 5.30 -2.12 4.34
C TRP A 174 6.22 -3.10 3.62
N ASN A 175 5.73 -3.61 2.47
CA ASN A 175 6.38 -4.69 1.73
C ASN A 175 7.16 -4.16 0.54
N ASN A 176 8.36 -3.67 0.81
CA ASN A 176 9.22 -3.10 -0.22
C ASN A 176 9.69 -4.15 -1.25
N ASP A 177 9.86 -5.41 -0.82
CA ASP A 177 10.20 -6.51 -1.74
C ASP A 177 9.10 -6.71 -2.81
N PHE A 178 7.81 -6.63 -2.39
CA PHE A 178 6.68 -6.67 -3.31
C PHE A 178 6.71 -5.48 -4.28
N ARG A 179 6.93 -4.26 -3.75
CA ARG A 179 7.00 -3.03 -4.53
C ARG A 179 7.99 -3.16 -5.68
N TYR A 180 9.22 -3.56 -5.38
CA TYR A 180 10.26 -3.72 -6.40
C TYR A 180 9.98 -4.88 -7.34
N ALA A 181 9.55 -6.04 -6.83
CA ALA A 181 9.26 -7.19 -7.69
C ALA A 181 8.17 -6.88 -8.74
N VAL A 182 7.13 -6.14 -8.35
CA VAL A 182 6.07 -5.71 -9.29
C VAL A 182 6.60 -4.68 -10.27
N LYS A 183 7.30 -3.64 -9.80
CA LYS A 183 7.86 -2.59 -10.65
C LYS A 183 8.84 -3.14 -11.69
N ASP A 184 9.66 -4.09 -11.31
CA ASP A 184 10.59 -4.76 -12.24
C ASP A 184 9.84 -5.62 -13.25
N PHE A 185 8.88 -6.42 -12.80
CA PHE A 185 8.09 -7.27 -13.69
C PHE A 185 7.36 -6.45 -14.77
N VAL A 186 6.64 -5.40 -14.40
CA VAL A 186 5.84 -4.62 -15.36
C VAL A 186 6.69 -3.81 -16.35
N ARG A 187 7.97 -3.62 -16.04
CA ARG A 187 8.97 -3.06 -16.96
C ARG A 187 9.64 -4.11 -17.86
N GLY A 188 9.23 -5.37 -17.73
CA GLY A 188 9.79 -6.50 -18.48
C GLY A 188 11.12 -7.02 -17.94
N TRP A 189 11.45 -6.66 -16.70
CA TRP A 189 12.63 -7.12 -15.97
C TRP A 189 12.18 -7.99 -14.79
N GLY A 190 13.11 -8.42 -13.99
CA GLY A 190 12.83 -8.97 -12.69
C GLY A 190 12.78 -10.48 -12.59
N ASN A 191 12.75 -10.90 -11.35
CA ASN A 191 12.76 -12.30 -10.97
C ASN A 191 11.32 -12.76 -10.65
N ARG A 192 10.77 -13.68 -11.45
CA ARG A 192 9.42 -14.23 -11.23
C ARG A 192 9.26 -14.92 -9.87
N GLU A 193 10.33 -15.43 -9.26
CA GLU A 193 10.24 -16.06 -7.93
C GLU A 193 9.92 -15.03 -6.85
N TRP A 194 10.54 -13.86 -6.91
CA TRP A 194 10.23 -12.76 -5.97
C TRP A 194 8.81 -12.24 -6.17
N LEU A 195 8.40 -12.09 -7.43
CA LEU A 195 7.02 -11.72 -7.75
C LEU A 195 6.02 -12.75 -7.20
N ARG A 196 6.29 -14.04 -7.39
CA ARG A 196 5.42 -15.13 -6.89
C ARG A 196 5.32 -15.12 -5.37
N ASP A 197 6.44 -14.95 -4.65
CA ASP A 197 6.40 -14.84 -3.20
C ASP A 197 5.59 -13.63 -2.74
N GLY A 198 5.77 -12.47 -3.36
CA GLY A 198 4.98 -11.27 -3.12
C GLY A 198 3.49 -11.50 -3.35
N ILE A 199 3.11 -12.09 -4.49
CA ILE A 199 1.71 -12.43 -4.82
C ILE A 199 1.14 -13.41 -3.78
N PHE A 200 1.93 -14.36 -3.31
CA PHE A 200 1.54 -15.33 -2.27
C PHE A 200 1.57 -14.76 -0.85
N GLY A 201 1.72 -13.43 -0.69
CA GLY A 201 1.68 -12.72 0.59
C GLY A 201 2.97 -12.81 1.39
N SER A 202 4.12 -13.00 0.73
CA SER A 202 5.47 -13.05 1.33
C SER A 202 5.62 -14.07 2.48
N VAL A 203 4.74 -15.09 2.50
CA VAL A 203 4.67 -16.08 3.59
C VAL A 203 5.75 -17.17 3.49
N ASN A 204 6.47 -17.24 2.37
CA ASN A 204 7.63 -18.13 2.22
C ASN A 204 8.93 -17.45 2.69
N THR A 205 8.93 -16.13 2.82
CA THR A 205 10.09 -15.35 3.24
C THR A 205 9.94 -14.81 4.65
N TRP A 206 9.32 -13.65 4.83
CA TRP A 206 9.33 -12.97 6.12
C TRP A 206 7.98 -12.97 6.86
N ALA A 207 6.83 -13.04 6.17
CA ALA A 207 5.53 -12.96 6.82
C ALA A 207 5.09 -14.31 7.42
N ALA A 208 4.45 -14.28 8.58
CA ALA A 208 3.84 -15.47 9.18
C ALA A 208 2.50 -15.83 8.51
N ASN A 209 1.77 -14.81 8.07
CA ASN A 209 0.48 -14.95 7.38
C ASN A 209 0.23 -13.73 6.46
N PRO A 210 -0.77 -13.79 5.57
CA PRO A 210 -1.06 -12.71 4.62
C PRO A 210 -1.55 -11.40 5.24
N LEU A 211 -1.84 -11.33 6.53
CA LEU A 211 -2.21 -10.07 7.18
C LEU A 211 -1.00 -9.21 7.57
N GLN A 212 0.22 -9.75 7.45
CA GLN A 212 1.42 -9.00 7.82
C GLN A 212 1.93 -8.07 6.72
N PRO A 213 2.05 -8.49 5.43
CA PRO A 213 2.53 -7.57 4.40
C PRO A 213 1.48 -6.51 4.06
N VAL A 214 1.94 -5.26 3.96
CA VAL A 214 1.22 -4.15 3.33
C VAL A 214 1.85 -3.94 1.97
N ASN A 215 1.19 -4.45 0.94
CA ASN A 215 1.65 -4.36 -0.44
C ASN A 215 1.29 -3.00 -1.03
N TYR A 216 2.23 -2.37 -1.72
CA TYR A 216 2.06 -1.06 -2.30
C TYR A 216 2.95 -0.87 -3.55
N LEU A 217 2.68 0.15 -4.33
CA LEU A 217 3.49 0.53 -5.50
C LEU A 217 4.17 1.87 -5.28
N GLU A 218 3.52 2.81 -4.63
CA GLU A 218 4.07 4.11 -4.24
C GLU A 218 3.54 4.55 -2.87
N SER A 219 4.24 5.51 -2.26
CA SER A 219 3.86 6.20 -1.04
C SER A 219 4.10 7.70 -1.22
N HIS A 220 4.01 8.48 -0.13
CA HIS A 220 4.40 9.89 -0.15
C HIS A 220 5.91 10.05 -0.40
N ASP A 221 6.73 9.11 0.06
CA ASP A 221 8.17 9.06 -0.20
C ASP A 221 8.50 8.71 -1.64
N ASP A 222 9.75 8.98 -2.01
CA ASP A 222 10.31 8.72 -3.33
C ASP A 222 9.54 9.45 -4.46
N MET A 223 9.53 8.86 -5.63
CA MET A 223 8.88 9.38 -6.83
C MET A 223 7.48 8.77 -6.97
N ALA A 224 6.52 9.55 -7.47
CA ALA A 224 5.20 9.01 -7.85
C ALA A 224 5.36 7.92 -8.92
N PHE A 225 4.53 6.90 -8.89
CA PHE A 225 4.67 5.76 -9.81
C PHE A 225 4.47 6.19 -11.28
N ALA A 226 3.56 7.13 -11.55
CA ALA A 226 3.42 7.71 -12.89
C ALA A 226 4.71 8.39 -13.38
N ASP A 227 5.44 9.06 -12.49
CA ASP A 227 6.72 9.68 -12.79
C ASP A 227 7.80 8.63 -13.04
N GLU A 228 7.87 7.59 -12.22
CA GLU A 228 8.81 6.48 -12.42
C GLU A 228 8.60 5.77 -13.77
N LEU A 229 7.36 5.66 -14.22
CA LEU A 229 7.02 5.03 -15.51
C LEU A 229 7.32 5.93 -16.70
N SER A 230 7.40 7.24 -16.49
CA SER A 230 7.52 8.21 -17.58
C SER A 230 8.82 8.02 -18.38
N ASP A 231 8.68 7.99 -19.70
CA ASP A 231 9.79 7.99 -20.65
C ASP A 231 10.39 9.41 -20.85
N HIS A 232 9.76 10.44 -20.23
CA HIS A 232 10.31 11.80 -20.27
C HIS A 232 11.70 11.84 -19.60
N PRO A 233 12.69 12.56 -20.17
CA PRO A 233 14.06 12.59 -19.64
C PRO A 233 14.16 13.02 -18.17
N GLN A 234 13.22 13.82 -17.68
CA GLN A 234 13.14 14.27 -16.29
C GLN A 234 12.16 13.46 -15.45
N LYS A 235 11.67 12.33 -15.96
CA LYS A 235 10.66 11.49 -15.29
C LYS A 235 9.35 12.24 -14.97
N ASP A 236 8.98 13.23 -15.78
CA ASP A 236 7.77 14.02 -15.58
C ASP A 236 6.54 13.29 -16.12
N GLY A 237 5.77 12.67 -15.24
CA GLY A 237 4.56 11.90 -15.55
C GLY A 237 3.28 12.74 -15.71
N ARG A 238 3.38 14.07 -15.82
CA ARG A 238 2.18 14.93 -15.97
C ARG A 238 1.40 14.67 -17.27
N MET A 239 2.05 14.15 -18.29
CA MET A 239 1.44 13.80 -19.56
C MET A 239 1.65 12.32 -19.87
N PRO A 240 0.93 11.42 -19.17
CA PRO A 240 1.12 9.98 -19.32
C PRO A 240 0.73 9.52 -20.73
N THR A 241 1.49 8.58 -21.26
CA THR A 241 1.21 7.90 -22.53
C THR A 241 0.29 6.70 -22.32
N ASP A 242 -0.33 6.19 -23.39
CA ASP A 242 -1.10 4.94 -23.37
C ASP A 242 -0.28 3.76 -22.80
N ARG A 243 1.01 3.71 -23.14
CA ARG A 243 1.94 2.69 -22.67
C ARG A 243 2.15 2.77 -21.15
N GLU A 244 2.43 3.95 -20.63
CA GLU A 244 2.62 4.18 -19.19
C GLU A 244 1.35 3.87 -18.40
N ALA A 245 0.20 4.28 -18.92
CA ALA A 245 -1.10 3.96 -18.33
C ALA A 245 -1.40 2.44 -18.36
N ALA A 246 -1.04 1.73 -19.42
CA ALA A 246 -1.18 0.28 -19.51
C ALA A 246 -0.30 -0.44 -18.47
N ILE A 247 0.95 -0.04 -18.31
CA ILE A 247 1.88 -0.58 -17.31
C ILE A 247 1.35 -0.31 -15.89
N ASN A 248 0.81 0.89 -15.63
CA ASN A 248 0.20 1.22 -14.33
C ASN A 248 -0.99 0.29 -14.02
N ARG A 249 -1.91 0.06 -14.97
CA ARG A 249 -3.04 -0.87 -14.80
C ARG A 249 -2.58 -2.31 -14.59
N LEU A 250 -1.54 -2.75 -15.30
CA LEU A 250 -0.97 -4.08 -15.11
C LEU A 250 -0.41 -4.24 -13.68
N ALA A 251 0.34 -3.25 -13.19
CA ALA A 251 0.85 -3.24 -11.82
C ALA A 251 -0.30 -3.24 -10.78
N ALA A 252 -1.35 -2.44 -11.01
CA ALA A 252 -2.55 -2.43 -10.18
C ALA A 252 -3.22 -3.81 -10.13
N THR A 253 -3.31 -4.52 -11.27
CA THR A 253 -3.84 -5.89 -11.29
C THR A 253 -3.06 -6.79 -10.34
N VAL A 254 -1.73 -6.76 -10.39
CA VAL A 254 -0.90 -7.54 -9.47
C VAL A 254 -1.16 -7.16 -8.02
N LEU A 255 -1.20 -5.85 -7.72
CA LEU A 255 -1.43 -5.34 -6.37
C LEU A 255 -2.76 -5.85 -5.77
N PHE A 256 -3.85 -5.72 -6.52
CA PHE A 256 -5.19 -6.04 -6.01
C PHE A 256 -5.53 -7.53 -6.04
N THR A 257 -4.80 -8.36 -6.82
CA THR A 257 -5.01 -9.81 -6.90
C THR A 257 -3.96 -10.61 -6.11
N SER A 258 -3.09 -9.95 -5.38
CA SER A 258 -2.13 -10.56 -4.45
C SER A 258 -2.72 -10.75 -3.06
N LEU A 259 -2.22 -11.73 -2.31
CA LEU A 259 -2.46 -11.83 -0.87
C LEU A 259 -1.67 -10.73 -0.14
N GLY A 260 -2.21 -10.26 0.97
CA GLY A 260 -1.63 -9.15 1.73
C GLY A 260 -2.63 -8.01 1.91
N LYS A 261 -2.30 -7.03 2.74
CA LYS A 261 -3.02 -5.77 2.77
C LYS A 261 -2.60 -4.93 1.56
N THR A 262 -3.55 -4.22 0.97
CA THR A 262 -3.29 -3.35 -0.19
C THR A 262 -3.26 -1.91 0.27
N MET A 263 -2.23 -1.17 -0.12
CA MET A 263 -2.11 0.26 0.09
C MET A 263 -1.92 0.96 -1.26
N ILE A 264 -2.62 2.06 -1.46
CA ILE A 264 -2.42 3.00 -2.57
C ILE A 264 -2.14 4.39 -2.01
N TYR A 265 -1.28 5.13 -2.68
CA TYR A 265 -1.06 6.53 -2.40
C TYR A 265 -2.12 7.37 -3.12
N GLU A 266 -2.65 8.37 -2.44
CA GLU A 266 -3.70 9.24 -2.97
C GLU A 266 -3.31 9.85 -4.32
N GLY A 267 -4.14 9.59 -5.35
CA GLY A 267 -3.89 10.00 -6.73
C GLY A 267 -3.21 8.95 -7.61
N GLN A 268 -2.67 7.87 -7.04
CA GLN A 268 -2.10 6.75 -7.81
C GLN A 268 -3.11 6.18 -8.79
N GLU A 269 -4.36 6.10 -8.40
CA GLU A 269 -5.48 5.55 -9.16
C GLU A 269 -5.84 6.34 -10.42
N PHE A 270 -5.39 7.60 -10.52
CA PHE A 270 -5.53 8.42 -11.72
C PHE A 270 -4.20 9.01 -12.22
N LEU A 271 -3.10 8.31 -12.00
CA LEU A 271 -1.78 8.64 -12.55
C LEU A 271 -1.29 10.03 -12.09
N ARG A 272 -1.40 10.34 -10.80
CA ARG A 272 -0.87 11.57 -10.21
C ARG A 272 0.64 11.64 -10.42
N SER A 273 1.14 12.79 -10.83
CA SER A 273 2.56 13.11 -10.95
C SER A 273 2.99 14.11 -9.89
N LYS A 274 4.19 13.95 -9.38
CA LYS A 274 4.94 14.92 -8.58
C LYS A 274 6.08 15.55 -9.40
N TRP A 275 5.88 15.64 -10.72
CA TRP A 275 6.78 16.27 -11.70
C TRP A 275 8.17 15.61 -11.78
N GLY A 276 8.27 14.32 -11.50
CA GLY A 276 9.54 13.60 -11.44
C GLY A 276 10.40 13.95 -10.22
N ILE A 277 9.85 14.63 -9.22
CA ILE A 277 10.59 15.05 -8.04
C ILE A 277 10.45 13.97 -6.96
N MET A 278 11.59 13.55 -6.41
CA MET A 278 11.64 12.63 -5.26
C MET A 278 11.45 13.41 -3.96
N ASN A 279 10.85 12.75 -2.97
CA ASN A 279 10.75 13.24 -1.59
C ASN A 279 10.31 14.71 -1.52
N THR A 280 9.08 14.97 -1.93
CA THR A 280 8.55 16.33 -2.13
C THR A 280 8.12 17.04 -0.85
N TYR A 281 8.58 16.59 0.33
CA TYR A 281 8.21 17.13 1.64
C TYR A 281 8.44 18.66 1.77
N ASN A 282 9.43 19.19 1.06
CA ASN A 282 9.81 20.62 1.07
C ASN A 282 9.40 21.34 -0.23
N ARG A 283 8.41 20.81 -0.95
CA ARG A 283 7.82 21.43 -2.14
C ARG A 283 6.41 21.85 -1.83
N GLY A 284 6.05 23.06 -2.17
CA GLY A 284 4.73 23.59 -1.89
C GLY A 284 3.58 22.90 -2.65
N ASP A 285 2.39 23.44 -2.49
CA ASP A 285 1.14 22.92 -3.08
C ASP A 285 1.20 22.75 -4.59
N ALA A 286 2.00 23.56 -5.29
CA ALA A 286 2.15 23.44 -6.73
C ALA A 286 2.52 22.04 -7.18
N VAL A 287 3.35 21.32 -6.40
CA VAL A 287 3.78 19.94 -6.67
C VAL A 287 2.91 18.92 -5.93
N ASN A 288 2.56 19.22 -4.67
CA ASN A 288 1.96 18.24 -3.76
C ASN A 288 0.43 18.19 -3.81
N ALA A 289 -0.26 19.25 -4.26
CA ALA A 289 -1.72 19.24 -4.33
C ALA A 289 -2.25 18.11 -5.22
N VAL A 290 -3.28 17.42 -4.72
CA VAL A 290 -4.04 16.45 -5.50
C VAL A 290 -4.97 17.19 -6.45
N ARG A 291 -4.70 17.07 -7.74
CA ARG A 291 -5.47 17.78 -8.78
C ARG A 291 -6.66 16.95 -9.23
N TRP A 292 -7.73 17.00 -8.49
CA TRP A 292 -8.97 16.25 -8.78
C TRP A 292 -9.53 16.48 -10.18
N THR A 293 -9.28 17.66 -10.77
CA THR A 293 -9.67 17.99 -12.14
C THR A 293 -9.00 17.08 -13.19
N ASP A 294 -7.85 16.51 -12.86
CA ASP A 294 -7.12 15.62 -13.75
C ASP A 294 -7.87 14.30 -14.00
N CYS A 295 -8.75 13.89 -13.09
CA CYS A 295 -9.61 12.71 -13.25
C CYS A 295 -10.54 12.78 -14.49
N SER A 296 -10.77 13.98 -15.05
CA SER A 296 -11.58 14.15 -16.26
C SER A 296 -10.84 13.86 -17.56
N GLN A 297 -9.50 13.79 -17.53
CA GLN A 297 -8.71 13.46 -18.71
C GLN A 297 -8.87 11.98 -19.09
N PRO A 298 -9.05 11.65 -20.40
CA PRO A 298 -9.46 10.30 -20.79
C PRO A 298 -8.60 9.15 -20.24
N LEU A 299 -7.28 9.23 -20.34
CA LEU A 299 -6.38 8.19 -19.81
C LEU A 299 -6.45 8.06 -18.29
N ARG A 300 -6.52 9.20 -17.60
CA ARG A 300 -6.62 9.23 -16.13
C ARG A 300 -7.95 8.72 -15.66
N ARG A 301 -9.03 9.06 -16.37
CA ARG A 301 -10.37 8.52 -16.11
C ARG A 301 -10.39 7.01 -16.31
N GLN A 302 -9.81 6.50 -17.38
CA GLN A 302 -9.71 5.07 -17.62
C GLN A 302 -8.93 4.35 -16.51
N ALA A 303 -7.82 4.94 -16.03
CA ALA A 303 -7.06 4.38 -14.91
C ALA A 303 -7.93 4.35 -13.63
N LEU A 304 -8.61 5.45 -13.30
CA LEU A 304 -9.51 5.54 -12.14
C LEU A 304 -10.63 4.49 -12.19
N ASP A 305 -11.27 4.33 -13.35
CA ASP A 305 -12.34 3.34 -13.53
C ASP A 305 -11.80 1.91 -13.37
N TYR A 306 -10.58 1.65 -13.86
CA TYR A 306 -9.92 0.37 -13.70
C TYR A 306 -9.59 0.05 -12.24
N TYR A 307 -9.02 1.01 -11.49
CA TYR A 307 -8.77 0.86 -10.05
C TYR A 307 -10.07 0.67 -9.29
N THR A 308 -11.12 1.42 -9.63
CA THR A 308 -12.45 1.27 -9.03
C THR A 308 -12.97 -0.17 -9.21
N GLY A 309 -12.84 -0.74 -10.41
CA GLY A 309 -13.22 -2.13 -10.68
C GLY A 309 -12.38 -3.14 -9.87
N LEU A 310 -11.07 -2.93 -9.75
CA LEU A 310 -10.20 -3.79 -8.93
C LEU A 310 -10.51 -3.69 -7.42
N ILE A 311 -10.80 -2.50 -6.93
CA ILE A 311 -11.22 -2.28 -5.53
C ILE A 311 -12.55 -3.00 -5.29
N HIS A 312 -13.52 -2.82 -6.19
CA HIS A 312 -14.81 -3.53 -6.11
C HIS A 312 -14.60 -5.05 -6.12
N LEU A 313 -13.81 -5.59 -7.05
CA LEU A 313 -13.46 -7.01 -7.06
C LEU A 313 -12.89 -7.44 -5.70
N ARG A 314 -11.88 -6.72 -5.20
CA ARG A 314 -11.18 -7.13 -3.97
C ARG A 314 -12.07 -7.04 -2.75
N THR A 315 -12.97 -6.06 -2.65
CA THR A 315 -13.85 -5.84 -1.48
C THR A 315 -15.13 -6.67 -1.52
N SER A 316 -15.53 -7.18 -2.68
CA SER A 316 -16.72 -8.01 -2.87
C SER A 316 -16.62 -9.37 -2.17
N PRO A 317 -17.75 -10.07 -1.95
CA PRO A 317 -17.76 -11.47 -1.48
C PRO A 317 -16.99 -12.41 -2.43
N GLU A 318 -17.09 -12.21 -3.74
CA GLU A 318 -16.43 -12.99 -4.77
C GLU A 318 -14.91 -12.92 -4.61
N GLY A 319 -14.38 -11.73 -4.38
CA GLY A 319 -12.95 -11.47 -4.20
C GLY A 319 -12.39 -11.86 -2.83
N ALA A 320 -13.17 -12.53 -1.96
CA ALA A 320 -12.68 -13.01 -0.66
C ALA A 320 -11.45 -13.90 -0.79
N SER A 321 -11.26 -14.56 -1.94
CA SER A 321 -10.08 -15.37 -2.27
C SER A 321 -8.76 -14.60 -2.22
N PHE A 322 -8.79 -13.28 -2.39
CA PHE A 322 -7.59 -12.43 -2.28
C PHE A 322 -7.37 -11.86 -0.86
N ARG A 323 -8.26 -12.18 0.10
CA ARG A 323 -8.27 -11.60 1.46
C ARG A 323 -8.15 -12.67 2.55
N VAL A 324 -7.43 -13.75 2.29
CA VAL A 324 -7.25 -14.82 3.29
C VAL A 324 -6.36 -14.36 4.45
N ALA A 325 -6.80 -14.64 5.68
CA ALA A 325 -6.12 -14.21 6.90
C ALA A 325 -5.01 -15.18 7.34
N GLN A 326 -5.14 -16.46 6.99
CA GLN A 326 -4.21 -17.52 7.38
C GLN A 326 -3.34 -17.90 6.20
N ARG A 327 -2.14 -18.43 6.49
CA ARG A 327 -1.28 -18.98 5.44
C ARG A 327 -2.02 -20.08 4.68
N PRO A 328 -2.34 -19.91 3.39
CA PRO A 328 -3.02 -20.93 2.64
C PRO A 328 -2.04 -22.07 2.27
N PRO A 329 -2.55 -23.28 1.92
CA PRO A 329 -1.72 -24.35 1.39
C PRO A 329 -1.10 -23.95 0.05
N GLN A 330 0.03 -24.56 -0.31
CA GLN A 330 0.69 -24.26 -1.59
C GLN A 330 -0.21 -24.53 -2.82
N SER A 331 -1.15 -25.47 -2.72
CA SER A 331 -2.14 -25.79 -3.74
C SER A 331 -3.18 -24.69 -3.95
N TYR A 332 -3.24 -23.68 -3.08
CA TYR A 332 -4.13 -22.52 -3.21
C TYR A 332 -3.82 -21.69 -4.47
N TYR A 333 -2.55 -21.67 -4.88
CA TYR A 333 -2.10 -21.11 -6.14
C TYR A 333 -1.58 -22.19 -7.07
N ARG A 334 -2.02 -22.18 -8.32
CA ARG A 334 -1.41 -22.96 -9.39
C ARG A 334 -0.77 -22.00 -10.38
N TRP A 335 0.55 -22.01 -10.43
CA TRP A 335 1.34 -21.11 -11.26
C TRP A 335 1.41 -21.60 -12.71
N LEU A 336 1.32 -20.66 -13.65
CA LEU A 336 1.50 -20.84 -15.08
C LEU A 336 2.73 -20.01 -15.48
N LEU A 337 3.82 -20.69 -15.78
CA LEU A 337 5.13 -20.08 -16.01
C LEU A 337 5.62 -20.44 -17.42
N PRO A 338 5.21 -19.69 -18.47
CA PRO A 338 5.70 -19.93 -19.83
C PRO A 338 7.20 -19.61 -19.95
N SER A 339 7.81 -19.94 -21.10
CA SER A 339 9.22 -19.66 -21.37
C SER A 339 9.53 -18.16 -21.39
N ASN A 340 8.59 -17.33 -21.88
CA ASN A 340 8.74 -15.86 -21.82
C ASN A 340 8.69 -15.37 -20.36
N PRO A 341 9.79 -14.80 -19.80
CA PRO A 341 9.84 -14.37 -18.41
C PRO A 341 8.96 -13.15 -18.11
N LYS A 342 8.52 -12.41 -19.12
CA LYS A 342 7.62 -11.27 -19.01
C LYS A 342 6.14 -11.68 -18.88
N VAL A 343 5.86 -12.99 -18.91
CA VAL A 343 4.49 -13.51 -18.80
C VAL A 343 4.39 -14.41 -17.60
N ILE A 344 3.33 -14.24 -16.83
CA ILE A 344 3.00 -15.10 -15.71
C ILE A 344 1.49 -15.23 -15.60
N GLY A 345 1.03 -16.43 -15.24
CA GLY A 345 -0.35 -16.64 -14.84
C GLY A 345 -0.44 -17.40 -13.53
N TYR A 346 -1.56 -17.26 -12.87
CA TYR A 346 -1.88 -18.06 -11.69
C TYR A 346 -3.38 -18.29 -11.55
N LEU A 347 -3.72 -19.49 -11.10
CA LEU A 347 -5.07 -19.80 -10.65
C LEU A 347 -5.10 -19.74 -9.14
N VAL A 348 -6.09 -19.05 -8.59
CA VAL A 348 -6.29 -18.85 -7.16
C VAL A 348 -7.57 -19.53 -6.73
N ASN A 349 -7.54 -20.25 -5.60
CA ASN A 349 -8.71 -20.89 -5.00
C ASN A 349 -9.49 -21.80 -5.96
N ALA A 350 -8.80 -22.46 -6.86
CA ALA A 350 -9.40 -23.40 -7.80
C ALA A 350 -8.82 -24.81 -7.63
N PRO A 351 -9.59 -25.76 -7.13
CA PRO A 351 -11.01 -25.73 -6.77
C PRO A 351 -11.26 -25.15 -5.37
N SER A 352 -12.27 -24.34 -5.23
CA SER A 352 -12.77 -23.61 -4.05
C SER A 352 -12.39 -24.18 -2.67
N LEU A 353 -11.18 -23.90 -2.20
CA LEU A 353 -10.66 -24.36 -0.90
C LEU A 353 -11.05 -23.41 0.25
N HIS A 354 -11.42 -22.17 -0.08
CA HIS A 354 -11.78 -21.10 0.85
C HIS A 354 -12.99 -20.33 0.34
N ALA A 355 -13.52 -19.44 1.16
CA ALA A 355 -14.57 -18.52 0.77
C ALA A 355 -14.12 -17.65 -0.43
N GLY A 356 -15.06 -17.22 -1.25
CA GLY A 356 -14.83 -16.51 -2.50
C GLY A 356 -14.72 -17.43 -3.71
N ASN A 357 -14.70 -16.81 -4.88
CA ASN A 357 -14.65 -17.53 -6.14
C ASN A 357 -13.23 -17.99 -6.50
N GLY A 358 -13.12 -18.90 -7.46
CA GLY A 358 -11.85 -19.22 -8.12
C GLY A 358 -11.52 -18.17 -9.18
N PHE A 359 -10.25 -17.83 -9.32
CA PHE A 359 -9.78 -16.88 -10.33
C PHE A 359 -8.63 -17.47 -11.15
N ALA A 360 -8.56 -17.06 -12.43
CA ALA A 360 -7.35 -17.16 -13.25
C ALA A 360 -6.93 -15.74 -13.59
N VAL A 361 -5.72 -15.37 -13.17
CA VAL A 361 -5.11 -14.06 -13.43
C VAL A 361 -3.92 -14.28 -14.34
N LEU A 362 -3.95 -13.69 -15.53
CA LEU A 362 -2.94 -13.83 -16.56
C LEU A 362 -2.35 -12.46 -16.85
N LEU A 363 -1.02 -12.35 -16.78
CA LEU A 363 -0.29 -11.07 -16.83
C LEU A 363 0.73 -11.13 -17.97
N ASN A 364 0.75 -10.09 -18.78
CA ASN A 364 1.68 -9.91 -19.89
C ASN A 364 2.38 -8.55 -19.79
N ALA A 365 3.65 -8.55 -19.43
CA ALA A 365 4.52 -7.37 -19.41
C ALA A 365 5.37 -7.24 -20.70
N ASP A 366 5.06 -8.02 -21.74
CA ASP A 366 5.71 -7.89 -23.05
C ASP A 366 4.96 -6.87 -23.93
N ASP A 367 5.67 -6.24 -24.85
CA ASP A 367 5.12 -5.28 -25.82
C ASP A 367 4.39 -5.98 -27.00
N SER A 368 4.32 -7.32 -26.99
CA SER A 368 3.60 -8.15 -27.97
C SER A 368 2.51 -8.98 -27.33
N GLU A 369 1.48 -9.32 -28.12
CA GLU A 369 0.45 -10.27 -27.72
C GLU A 369 1.09 -11.62 -27.31
N GLN A 370 0.60 -12.21 -26.23
CA GLN A 370 1.06 -13.50 -25.75
C GLN A 370 -0.09 -14.50 -25.67
N ARG A 371 0.23 -15.77 -25.89
CA ARG A 371 -0.70 -16.88 -25.73
C ARG A 371 -0.25 -17.77 -24.58
N LEU A 372 -1.13 -17.95 -23.61
CA LEU A 372 -0.83 -18.75 -22.43
C LEU A 372 -1.72 -19.97 -22.40
N PRO A 373 -1.15 -21.20 -22.41
CA PRO A 373 -1.93 -22.41 -22.23
C PRO A 373 -2.47 -22.50 -20.81
N VAL A 374 -3.77 -22.58 -20.69
CA VAL A 374 -4.49 -22.61 -19.41
C VAL A 374 -5.37 -23.84 -19.36
N ALA A 375 -5.36 -24.55 -18.24
CA ALA A 375 -6.33 -25.57 -17.94
C ALA A 375 -7.20 -25.07 -16.79
N LEU A 376 -8.41 -24.65 -17.10
CA LEU A 376 -9.39 -24.23 -16.11
C LEU A 376 -10.07 -25.44 -15.49
N ARG A 377 -10.26 -25.43 -14.19
CA ARG A 377 -11.05 -26.42 -13.45
C ARG A 377 -11.79 -25.71 -12.33
N GLY A 378 -13.08 -25.92 -12.23
CA GLY A 378 -13.90 -25.30 -11.20
C GLY A 378 -15.29 -25.90 -11.11
N PRO A 379 -16.08 -25.56 -10.10
CA PRO A 379 -17.42 -26.09 -9.90
C PRO A 379 -18.44 -25.57 -10.93
N SER A 380 -18.14 -24.48 -11.63
CA SER A 380 -19.02 -23.80 -12.59
C SER A 380 -18.22 -23.26 -13.77
N ALA A 381 -18.90 -22.64 -14.73
CA ALA A 381 -18.28 -21.96 -15.86
C ALA A 381 -17.36 -20.80 -15.42
N TRP A 382 -16.46 -20.40 -16.31
CA TRP A 382 -15.55 -19.28 -16.12
C TRP A 382 -15.96 -18.13 -17.03
N ARG A 383 -15.88 -16.90 -16.52
CA ARG A 383 -16.20 -15.68 -17.26
C ARG A 383 -15.03 -14.71 -17.20
N MET A 384 -14.77 -14.01 -18.31
CA MET A 384 -13.81 -12.90 -18.30
C MET A 384 -14.43 -11.71 -17.56
N ILE A 385 -13.75 -11.27 -16.51
CA ILE A 385 -14.14 -10.11 -15.69
C ILE A 385 -13.14 -8.97 -15.78
N GLY A 386 -11.98 -9.20 -16.39
CA GLY A 386 -10.94 -8.19 -16.62
C GLY A 386 -10.23 -8.44 -17.94
N ASN A 387 -10.02 -7.37 -18.72
CA ASN A 387 -9.39 -7.40 -20.04
C ASN A 387 -8.17 -6.47 -20.16
N GLY A 388 -7.68 -5.92 -19.03
CA GLY A 388 -6.58 -4.94 -18.97
C GLY A 388 -6.98 -3.49 -19.21
N HIS A 389 -8.21 -3.23 -19.64
CA HIS A 389 -8.78 -1.89 -19.81
C HIS A 389 -9.96 -1.64 -18.89
N GLU A 390 -10.70 -2.68 -18.56
CA GLU A 390 -11.90 -2.64 -17.74
C GLU A 390 -11.92 -3.85 -16.79
N ILE A 391 -12.50 -3.66 -15.61
CA ILE A 391 -12.82 -4.71 -14.63
C ILE A 391 -14.31 -4.62 -14.30
N ASN A 392 -15.04 -5.72 -14.50
CA ASN A 392 -16.47 -5.78 -14.18
C ASN A 392 -16.87 -7.22 -13.81
N LEU A 393 -17.41 -7.41 -12.61
CA LEU A 393 -17.83 -8.74 -12.12
C LEU A 393 -18.94 -9.37 -12.96
N ALA A 394 -19.79 -8.55 -13.60
CA ALA A 394 -20.79 -9.04 -14.54
C ALA A 394 -20.19 -9.56 -15.85
N GLY A 395 -18.91 -9.30 -16.10
CA GLY A 395 -18.16 -9.71 -17.27
C GLY A 395 -17.78 -8.57 -18.19
N VAL A 396 -16.67 -8.76 -18.90
CA VAL A 396 -16.15 -7.82 -19.92
C VAL A 396 -15.85 -8.54 -21.23
N ALA A 397 -16.04 -7.87 -22.35
CA ALA A 397 -15.63 -8.37 -23.66
C ALA A 397 -14.11 -8.20 -23.88
N PRO A 398 -13.47 -8.97 -24.77
CA PRO A 398 -12.08 -8.75 -25.17
C PRO A 398 -11.88 -7.34 -25.71
N VAL A 399 -10.66 -6.80 -25.56
CA VAL A 399 -10.30 -5.50 -26.14
C VAL A 399 -10.45 -5.56 -27.68
N GLY A 400 -11.08 -4.54 -28.27
CA GLY A 400 -11.36 -4.48 -29.71
C GLY A 400 -12.58 -5.28 -30.17
N ALA A 401 -13.33 -5.90 -29.25
CA ALA A 401 -14.57 -6.57 -29.58
C ALA A 401 -15.64 -5.57 -30.06
N PRO A 402 -16.57 -5.96 -30.95
CA PRO A 402 -17.69 -5.13 -31.34
C PRO A 402 -18.53 -4.68 -30.16
N ALA A 403 -19.11 -3.48 -30.24
CA ALA A 403 -20.01 -2.97 -29.20
C ALA A 403 -21.17 -3.94 -28.95
N GLY A 404 -21.43 -4.24 -27.66
CA GLY A 404 -22.49 -5.18 -27.25
C GLY A 404 -22.11 -6.66 -27.34
N GLN A 405 -20.87 -7.00 -27.66
CA GLN A 405 -20.42 -8.39 -27.58
C GLN A 405 -20.45 -8.89 -26.13
N ALA A 406 -21.06 -10.05 -25.94
CA ALA A 406 -21.12 -10.70 -24.64
C ALA A 406 -19.70 -11.10 -24.13
N PRO A 407 -19.47 -11.06 -22.81
CA PRO A 407 -18.24 -11.59 -22.22
C PRO A 407 -18.02 -13.04 -22.62
N PRO A 408 -16.76 -13.46 -22.93
CA PRO A 408 -16.45 -14.87 -23.17
C PRO A 408 -16.72 -15.70 -21.92
N VAL A 409 -17.24 -16.90 -22.14
CA VAL A 409 -17.52 -17.89 -21.10
C VAL A 409 -16.90 -19.22 -21.50
N TRP A 410 -16.18 -19.85 -20.56
CA TRP A 410 -15.56 -21.16 -20.73
C TRP A 410 -16.24 -22.19 -19.84
N ALA A 411 -16.26 -23.43 -20.30
CA ALA A 411 -16.79 -24.55 -19.51
C ALA A 411 -16.06 -24.70 -18.15
N PRO A 412 -16.69 -25.33 -17.15
CA PRO A 412 -16.08 -25.61 -15.85
C PRO A 412 -14.73 -26.33 -15.95
N GLU A 413 -14.62 -27.27 -16.90
CA GLU A 413 -13.37 -27.90 -17.31
C GLU A 413 -13.07 -27.49 -18.75
N TRP A 414 -12.02 -26.69 -18.92
CA TRP A 414 -11.59 -26.23 -20.23
C TRP A 414 -10.08 -26.17 -20.31
N GLN A 415 -9.53 -26.49 -21.48
CA GLN A 415 -8.11 -26.41 -21.78
C GLN A 415 -7.89 -25.77 -23.13
N GLY A 416 -6.97 -24.81 -23.20
CA GLY A 416 -6.62 -24.13 -24.43
C GLY A 416 -5.76 -22.90 -24.18
N ASP A 417 -5.50 -22.15 -25.23
CA ASP A 417 -4.74 -20.91 -25.14
C ASP A 417 -5.66 -19.71 -24.89
N ILE A 418 -5.28 -18.89 -23.93
CA ILE A 418 -5.89 -17.57 -23.72
C ILE A 418 -4.92 -16.51 -24.22
N VAL A 419 -5.47 -15.60 -25.03
CA VAL A 419 -4.74 -14.48 -25.59
C VAL A 419 -4.70 -13.34 -24.57
N ILE A 420 -3.51 -12.80 -24.32
CA ILE A 420 -3.27 -11.67 -23.43
C ILE A 420 -2.67 -10.53 -24.25
N PRO A 421 -3.36 -9.39 -24.39
CA PRO A 421 -2.83 -8.24 -25.13
C PRO A 421 -1.49 -7.74 -24.57
N PRO A 422 -0.73 -6.94 -25.33
CA PRO A 422 0.51 -6.33 -24.86
C PRO A 422 0.27 -5.50 -23.58
N LEU A 423 1.24 -5.52 -22.65
CA LEU A 423 1.26 -4.72 -21.41
C LEU A 423 -0.10 -4.76 -20.67
N SER A 424 -0.66 -5.97 -20.54
CA SER A 424 -2.05 -6.12 -20.12
C SER A 424 -2.26 -7.32 -19.22
N SER A 425 -3.48 -7.46 -18.73
CA SER A 425 -3.91 -8.61 -17.94
C SER A 425 -5.24 -9.15 -18.44
N VAL A 426 -5.49 -10.43 -18.19
CA VAL A 426 -6.80 -11.07 -18.33
C VAL A 426 -7.16 -11.70 -17.00
N ILE A 427 -8.37 -11.41 -16.50
CA ILE A 427 -8.89 -12.00 -15.27
C ILE A 427 -10.15 -12.80 -15.61
N LEU A 428 -10.13 -14.07 -15.26
CA LEU A 428 -11.31 -14.92 -15.33
C LEU A 428 -11.77 -15.25 -13.92
N MET A 429 -13.08 -15.31 -13.73
CA MET A 429 -13.73 -15.69 -12.46
C MET A 429 -14.63 -16.90 -12.70
N ASN A 430 -14.55 -17.85 -11.76
CA ASN A 430 -15.43 -19.02 -11.70
C ASN A 430 -16.55 -18.76 -10.68
N GLY A 431 -17.75 -19.29 -10.91
CA GLY A 431 -18.83 -19.22 -9.93
C GLY A 431 -19.61 -17.91 -9.97
N PHE A 432 -20.42 -17.73 -10.98
CA PHE A 432 -21.34 -16.60 -11.14
C PHE A 432 -22.80 -17.09 -11.36
#